data_972d08db2dd48d53f6cd407bb9334494
#
_entry.id   972d08db2dd48d53f6cd407bb9334494
#
_cell.length_a   1.000
_cell.length_b   1.000
_cell.length_c   1.000
_cell.angle_alpha   90.00
_cell.angle_beta   90.00
_cell.angle_gamma   90.00
#
_symmetry.space_group_name_H-M   'P 1'
#
loop_
_entity.id
_entity.type
_entity.pdbx_description
1 polymer ?
#
loop_
_entity_poly.entity_id
_entity_poly.type
_entity_poly.pdbx_seq_one_letter_code
_entity_poly.pdbx_strand_id
1 'polypeptide(L)'
;MSNIGTLTAPEQARLVIHPAWVRITHWINALAVLVMIGSGWEIYNASPLFGFRFPGSITLGGWLAGALLWHFAAMWVLAINGLVYLALGFLTGRFRRKLLPIRPGDVVADVKAALTFKLSHDDISVYNSVQRLLYVGVILAGVVIVLSGLAIWKPIQLQELTAVFGGYDAARYVHFFAMATIVGFLAVHVLLALIVPKSLKAMVTGR
;
A
#
# COMPACT_ATOMS: atom_id res chain seq x y z
N MET A 1 28.12 -3.49 -1.61
CA MET A 1 27.70 -2.18 -1.06
C MET A 1 28.44 -1.12 -1.87
N SER A 2 27.78 -0.48 -2.83
CA SER A 2 28.38 0.66 -3.57
C SER A 2 28.41 1.85 -2.62
N ASN A 3 29.59 2.38 -2.41
CA ASN A 3 29.88 3.48 -1.48
C ASN A 3 29.37 4.79 -2.11
N ILE A 4 28.09 5.16 -1.87
CA ILE A 4 27.47 6.36 -2.44
C ILE A 4 28.19 7.63 -2.01
N GLY A 5 28.86 7.63 -0.85
CA GLY A 5 29.61 8.78 -0.34
C GLY A 5 30.90 9.14 -1.09
N THR A 6 31.36 8.29 -2.03
CA THR A 6 32.56 8.54 -2.85
C THR A 6 32.26 9.02 -4.27
N LEU A 7 30.97 9.09 -4.66
CA LEU A 7 30.59 9.51 -5.98
C LEU A 7 30.61 11.04 -6.11
N THR A 8 31.03 11.53 -7.27
CA THR A 8 30.98 12.96 -7.57
C THR A 8 29.53 13.46 -7.70
N ALA A 9 29.30 14.75 -7.49
CA ALA A 9 27.94 15.35 -7.59
C ALA A 9 27.21 15.00 -8.92
N PRO A 10 27.86 14.98 -10.11
CA PRO A 10 27.21 14.55 -11.35
C PRO A 10 26.93 13.05 -11.42
N GLU A 11 27.67 12.20 -10.72
CA GLU A 11 27.41 10.75 -10.62
C GLU A 11 26.23 10.46 -9.68
N GLN A 12 26.13 11.18 -8.56
CA GLN A 12 24.98 11.10 -7.63
C GLN A 12 23.69 11.55 -8.34
N ALA A 13 23.74 12.56 -9.18
CA ALA A 13 22.59 13.03 -9.98
C ALA A 13 22.11 12.00 -11.02
N ARG A 14 22.92 10.99 -11.38
CA ARG A 14 22.58 9.91 -12.32
C ARG A 14 22.02 8.67 -11.65
N LEU A 15 22.05 8.57 -10.30
CA LEU A 15 21.55 7.40 -9.59
C LEU A 15 20.02 7.28 -9.71
N VAL A 16 19.58 6.18 -10.29
CA VAL A 16 18.17 5.83 -10.34
C VAL A 16 17.73 5.24 -8.99
N ILE A 17 17.00 6.03 -8.20
CA ILE A 17 16.44 5.64 -6.90
C ILE A 17 15.28 4.65 -7.10
N HIS A 18 14.36 5.01 -8.01
CA HIS A 18 13.20 4.19 -8.35
C HIS A 18 13.20 3.85 -9.85
N PRO A 19 13.35 2.57 -10.23
CA PRO A 19 13.19 2.12 -11.61
C PRO A 19 11.81 2.49 -12.19
N ALA A 20 11.71 2.65 -13.49
CA ALA A 20 10.47 3.06 -14.15
C ALA A 20 9.28 2.15 -13.81
N TRP A 21 9.48 0.84 -13.77
CA TRP A 21 8.43 -0.11 -13.42
C TRP A 21 7.87 0.10 -12.02
N VAL A 22 8.72 0.45 -11.02
CA VAL A 22 8.25 0.78 -9.65
C VAL A 22 7.37 2.01 -9.67
N ARG A 23 7.76 3.04 -10.41
CA ARG A 23 7.01 4.30 -10.49
C ARG A 23 5.67 4.12 -11.19
N ILE A 24 5.67 3.40 -12.32
CA ILE A 24 4.44 3.13 -13.10
C ILE A 24 3.46 2.32 -12.25
N THR A 25 3.91 1.19 -11.70
CA THR A 25 3.04 0.34 -10.87
C THR A 25 2.57 1.06 -9.61
N HIS A 26 3.38 1.92 -9.01
CA HIS A 26 3.00 2.75 -7.87
C HIS A 26 1.86 3.71 -8.20
N TRP A 27 1.96 4.49 -9.27
CA TRP A 27 0.93 5.47 -9.62
C TRP A 27 -0.37 4.82 -10.09
N ILE A 28 -0.29 3.69 -10.79
CA ILE A 28 -1.47 2.88 -11.13
C ILE A 28 -2.16 2.37 -9.86
N ASN A 29 -1.40 1.81 -8.91
CA ASN A 29 -1.96 1.35 -7.63
C ASN A 29 -2.52 2.51 -6.80
N ALA A 30 -1.86 3.66 -6.76
CA ALA A 30 -2.35 4.83 -6.03
C ALA A 30 -3.73 5.26 -6.52
N LEU A 31 -3.91 5.36 -7.85
CA LEU A 31 -5.22 5.69 -8.43
C LEU A 31 -6.26 4.61 -8.14
N ALA A 32 -5.92 3.34 -8.35
CA ALA A 32 -6.82 2.23 -8.10
C ALA A 32 -7.27 2.17 -6.64
N VAL A 33 -6.34 2.36 -5.68
CA VAL A 33 -6.64 2.36 -4.24
C VAL A 33 -7.60 3.50 -3.87
N LEU A 34 -7.44 4.71 -4.41
CA LEU A 34 -8.36 5.81 -4.15
C LEU A 34 -9.78 5.49 -4.63
N VAL A 35 -9.91 4.93 -5.84
CA VAL A 35 -11.22 4.48 -6.36
C VAL A 35 -11.80 3.36 -5.50
N MET A 36 -10.97 2.38 -5.08
CA MET A 36 -11.39 1.26 -4.21
C MET A 36 -11.87 1.75 -2.85
N ILE A 37 -11.20 2.72 -2.23
CA ILE A 37 -11.59 3.29 -0.94
C ILE A 37 -12.95 3.99 -1.07
N GLY A 38 -13.09 4.94 -1.99
CA GLY A 38 -14.32 5.71 -2.15
C GLY A 38 -15.52 4.82 -2.50
N SER A 39 -15.35 3.87 -3.44
CA SER A 39 -16.41 2.93 -3.80
C SER A 39 -16.69 1.91 -2.69
N GLY A 40 -15.66 1.45 -1.98
CA GLY A 40 -15.81 0.55 -0.84
C GLY A 40 -16.58 1.18 0.33
N TRP A 41 -16.39 2.47 0.59
CA TRP A 41 -17.16 3.20 1.60
C TRP A 41 -18.64 3.32 1.21
N GLU A 42 -18.96 3.49 -0.08
CA GLU A 42 -20.35 3.48 -0.54
C GLU A 42 -20.98 2.08 -0.42
N ILE A 43 -20.26 1.03 -0.76
CA ILE A 43 -20.70 -0.36 -0.54
C ILE A 43 -20.95 -0.64 0.93
N TYR A 44 -20.04 -0.21 1.80
CA TYR A 44 -20.19 -0.32 3.26
C TYR A 44 -21.46 0.38 3.74
N ASN A 45 -21.78 1.56 3.23
CA ASN A 45 -22.97 2.33 3.59
C ASN A 45 -24.28 1.60 3.28
N ALA A 46 -24.30 0.69 2.31
CA ALA A 46 -25.48 -0.11 1.98
C ALA A 46 -25.75 -1.21 3.03
N SER A 47 -24.71 -1.73 3.70
CA SER A 47 -24.82 -2.73 4.77
C SER A 47 -23.70 -2.52 5.81
N PRO A 48 -23.83 -1.52 6.70
CA PRO A 48 -22.79 -1.19 7.67
C PRO A 48 -22.53 -2.31 8.66
N LEU A 49 -21.23 -2.55 8.94
CA LEU A 49 -20.80 -3.49 9.99
C LEU A 49 -20.85 -2.88 11.39
N PHE A 50 -20.79 -1.55 11.45
CA PHE A 50 -20.78 -0.77 12.69
C PHE A 50 -21.84 0.32 12.64
N GLY A 51 -22.13 0.97 13.76
CA GLY A 51 -23.17 1.98 13.90
C GLY A 51 -22.90 3.34 13.23
N PHE A 52 -22.04 3.39 12.20
CA PHE A 52 -21.74 4.63 11.46
C PHE A 52 -21.81 4.43 9.95
N ARG A 53 -21.88 5.54 9.22
CA ARG A 53 -21.79 5.61 7.75
C ARG A 53 -20.77 6.65 7.33
N PHE A 54 -20.13 6.44 6.19
CA PHE A 54 -19.26 7.43 5.57
C PHE A 54 -20.07 8.54 4.91
N PRO A 55 -19.66 9.82 5.02
CA PRO A 55 -20.34 10.92 4.32
C PRO A 55 -20.34 10.73 2.80
N GLY A 56 -21.45 11.02 2.14
CA GLY A 56 -21.58 10.89 0.68
C GLY A 56 -20.60 11.75 -0.13
N SER A 57 -20.04 12.80 0.49
CA SER A 57 -19.03 13.67 -0.14
C SER A 57 -17.67 13.00 -0.36
N ILE A 58 -17.40 11.90 0.33
CA ILE A 58 -16.14 11.13 0.22
C ILE A 58 -16.36 9.72 -0.34
N THR A 59 -17.60 9.35 -0.68
CA THR A 59 -17.93 8.07 -1.31
C THR A 59 -17.98 8.21 -2.83
N LEU A 60 -17.84 7.10 -3.55
CA LEU A 60 -17.84 7.03 -5.00
C LEU A 60 -18.89 6.05 -5.51
N GLY A 61 -19.70 6.48 -6.47
CA GLY A 61 -20.71 5.65 -7.14
C GLY A 61 -22.14 6.10 -6.90
N GLY A 62 -22.40 6.91 -5.85
CA GLY A 62 -23.69 7.56 -5.54
C GLY A 62 -24.77 6.60 -4.98
N TRP A 63 -24.66 5.30 -5.26
CA TRP A 63 -25.54 4.21 -4.79
C TRP A 63 -24.84 2.87 -4.94
N LEU A 64 -25.39 1.81 -4.32
CA LEU A 64 -24.74 0.50 -4.24
C LEU A 64 -24.28 -0.07 -5.59
N ALA A 65 -25.15 -0.08 -6.61
CA ALA A 65 -24.77 -0.67 -7.89
C ALA A 65 -23.74 0.18 -8.63
N GLY A 66 -23.82 1.51 -8.57
CA GLY A 66 -22.78 2.39 -9.11
C GLY A 66 -21.44 2.19 -8.41
N ALA A 67 -21.43 2.05 -7.08
CA ALA A 67 -20.23 1.79 -6.32
C ALA A 67 -19.61 0.42 -6.67
N LEU A 68 -20.44 -0.62 -6.85
CA LEU A 68 -19.96 -1.95 -7.27
C LEU A 68 -19.28 -1.92 -8.63
N LEU A 69 -19.79 -1.15 -9.60
CA LEU A 69 -19.15 -1.00 -10.92
C LEU A 69 -17.74 -0.41 -10.79
N TRP A 70 -17.59 0.69 -10.03
CA TRP A 70 -16.28 1.31 -9.78
C TRP A 70 -15.35 0.38 -9.02
N HIS A 71 -15.87 -0.28 -7.98
CA HIS A 71 -15.08 -1.17 -7.14
C HIS A 71 -14.51 -2.35 -7.93
N PHE A 72 -15.35 -3.04 -8.73
CA PHE A 72 -14.90 -4.16 -9.55
C PHE A 72 -13.98 -3.73 -10.69
N ALA A 73 -14.22 -2.58 -11.32
CA ALA A 73 -13.30 -2.07 -12.34
C ALA A 73 -11.90 -1.79 -11.75
N ALA A 74 -11.85 -1.09 -10.61
CA ALA A 74 -10.58 -0.79 -9.94
C ALA A 74 -9.93 -2.04 -9.32
N MET A 75 -10.72 -3.01 -8.85
CA MET A 75 -10.23 -4.30 -8.33
C MET A 75 -9.35 -5.03 -9.36
N TRP A 76 -9.78 -5.12 -10.61
CA TRP A 76 -8.99 -5.76 -11.66
C TRP A 76 -7.68 -5.01 -11.92
N VAL A 77 -7.73 -3.68 -11.96
CA VAL A 77 -6.52 -2.86 -12.12
C VAL A 77 -5.57 -3.08 -10.95
N LEU A 78 -6.07 -3.03 -9.72
CA LEU A 78 -5.27 -3.24 -8.51
C LEU A 78 -4.66 -4.65 -8.46
N ALA A 79 -5.47 -5.69 -8.73
CA ALA A 79 -5.01 -7.07 -8.65
C ALA A 79 -3.96 -7.39 -9.72
N ILE A 80 -4.21 -7.03 -10.99
CA ILE A 80 -3.26 -7.29 -12.09
C ILE A 80 -1.97 -6.51 -11.87
N ASN A 81 -2.07 -5.20 -11.58
CA ASN A 81 -0.89 -4.37 -11.36
C ASN A 81 -0.14 -4.78 -10.09
N GLY A 82 -0.84 -5.20 -9.04
CA GLY A 82 -0.27 -5.75 -7.81
C GLY A 82 0.53 -7.03 -8.09
N LEU A 83 -0.01 -7.96 -8.88
CA LEU A 83 0.70 -9.18 -9.30
C LEU A 83 1.96 -8.84 -10.11
N VAL A 84 1.88 -7.88 -11.04
CA VAL A 84 3.04 -7.40 -11.80
C VAL A 84 4.10 -6.82 -10.86
N TYR A 85 3.70 -5.99 -9.90
CA TYR A 85 4.61 -5.41 -8.90
C TYR A 85 5.28 -6.49 -8.04
N LEU A 86 4.53 -7.47 -7.55
CA LEU A 86 5.06 -8.58 -6.77
C LEU A 86 6.02 -9.43 -7.61
N ALA A 87 5.62 -9.82 -8.81
CA ALA A 87 6.46 -10.62 -9.71
C ALA A 87 7.80 -9.91 -10.01
N LEU A 88 7.76 -8.65 -10.44
CA LEU A 88 8.97 -7.87 -10.71
C LEU A 88 9.80 -7.64 -9.44
N GLY A 89 9.17 -7.44 -8.29
CA GLY A 89 9.84 -7.28 -7.01
C GLY A 89 10.64 -8.52 -6.59
N PHE A 90 10.08 -9.71 -6.80
CA PHE A 90 10.76 -10.98 -6.54
C PHE A 90 11.82 -11.30 -7.61
N LEU A 91 11.46 -11.26 -8.90
CA LEU A 91 12.34 -11.59 -10.01
C LEU A 91 13.59 -10.70 -10.07
N THR A 92 13.45 -9.41 -9.79
CA THR A 92 14.59 -8.47 -9.74
C THR A 92 15.35 -8.53 -8.41
N GLY A 93 14.90 -9.32 -7.43
CA GLY A 93 15.48 -9.38 -6.09
C GLY A 93 15.36 -8.06 -5.30
N ARG A 94 14.50 -7.12 -5.74
CA ARG A 94 14.35 -5.81 -5.11
C ARG A 94 13.83 -5.92 -3.68
N PHE A 95 12.86 -6.79 -3.43
CA PHE A 95 12.31 -6.97 -2.08
C PHE A 95 13.37 -7.42 -1.10
N ARG A 96 14.19 -8.41 -1.48
CA ARG A 96 15.30 -8.87 -0.64
C ARG A 96 16.31 -7.75 -0.35
N ARG A 97 16.64 -6.91 -1.34
CA ARG A 97 17.64 -5.84 -1.18
C ARG A 97 17.12 -4.61 -0.44
N LYS A 98 15.84 -4.25 -0.61
CA LYS A 98 15.27 -2.99 -0.08
C LYS A 98 14.39 -3.17 1.15
N LEU A 99 13.69 -4.32 1.27
CA LEU A 99 12.73 -4.55 2.35
C LEU A 99 13.25 -5.47 3.45
N LEU A 100 14.26 -6.29 3.17
CA LEU A 100 14.82 -7.24 4.14
C LEU A 100 16.31 -6.97 4.42
N PRO A 101 16.83 -7.38 5.61
CA PRO A 101 16.09 -7.91 6.75
C PRO A 101 15.39 -6.82 7.57
N ILE A 102 14.34 -7.21 8.31
CA ILE A 102 13.71 -6.38 9.33
C ILE A 102 14.12 -6.94 10.69
N ARG A 103 14.84 -6.15 11.49
CA ARG A 103 15.28 -6.56 12.83
C ARG A 103 14.46 -5.78 13.86
N PRO A 104 13.80 -6.46 14.83
CA PRO A 104 12.96 -5.78 15.83
C PRO A 104 13.70 -4.69 16.61
N GLY A 105 14.97 -4.92 16.96
CA GLY A 105 15.80 -3.93 17.66
C GLY A 105 16.02 -2.65 16.85
N ASP A 106 16.23 -2.77 15.53
CA ASP A 106 16.41 -1.61 14.64
C ASP A 106 15.09 -0.83 14.50
N VAL A 107 13.94 -1.53 14.46
CA VAL A 107 12.62 -0.89 14.44
C VAL A 107 12.40 -0.05 15.70
N VAL A 108 12.69 -0.60 16.87
CA VAL A 108 12.56 0.13 18.15
C VAL A 108 13.49 1.34 18.19
N ALA A 109 14.73 1.20 17.71
CA ALA A 109 15.70 2.31 17.65
C ALA A 109 15.20 3.43 16.70
N ASP A 110 14.69 3.07 15.52
CA ASP A 110 14.16 4.03 14.54
C ASP A 110 12.90 4.74 15.05
N VAL A 111 12.00 4.03 15.76
CA VAL A 111 10.82 4.65 16.42
C VAL A 111 11.26 5.66 17.47
N LYS A 112 12.22 5.31 18.34
CA LYS A 112 12.75 6.25 19.35
C LYS A 112 13.40 7.47 18.70
N ALA A 113 14.17 7.28 17.61
CA ALA A 113 14.77 8.37 16.87
C ALA A 113 13.71 9.28 16.22
N ALA A 114 12.63 8.71 15.70
CA ALA A 114 11.50 9.47 15.16
C ALA A 114 10.81 10.34 16.22
N LEU A 115 10.51 9.75 17.38
CA LEU A 115 9.86 10.46 18.50
C LEU A 115 10.74 11.56 19.10
N THR A 116 12.06 11.48 18.94
CA THR A 116 13.02 12.50 19.42
C THR A 116 13.46 13.47 18.32
N PHE A 117 12.82 13.44 17.13
CA PHE A 117 13.17 14.27 15.95
C PHE A 117 14.65 14.13 15.52
N LYS A 118 15.28 12.98 15.80
CA LYS A 118 16.68 12.69 15.46
C LYS A 118 16.83 11.79 14.23
N LEU A 119 15.79 11.70 13.40
CA LEU A 119 15.88 10.97 12.13
C LEU A 119 16.76 11.75 11.16
N SER A 120 18.01 11.36 11.00
CA SER A 120 18.85 11.80 9.89
C SER A 120 18.51 11.02 8.64
N HIS A 121 18.08 11.70 7.57
CA HIS A 121 17.76 11.12 6.27
C HIS A 121 18.61 11.79 5.19
N ASP A 122 19.92 11.60 5.26
CA ASP A 122 20.83 12.13 4.24
C ASP A 122 20.74 11.31 2.92
N ASP A 123 20.36 10.03 3.00
CA ASP A 123 20.20 9.14 1.85
C ASP A 123 18.79 8.57 1.73
N ILE A 124 17.97 9.15 0.84
CA ILE A 124 16.61 8.67 0.52
C ILE A 124 16.57 7.34 -0.23
N SER A 125 17.73 6.82 -0.66
CA SER A 125 17.83 5.53 -1.34
C SER A 125 17.79 4.34 -0.40
N VAL A 126 18.02 4.54 0.91
CA VAL A 126 18.05 3.50 1.95
C VAL A 126 16.84 3.65 2.85
N TYR A 127 16.03 2.59 2.93
CA TYR A 127 14.88 2.56 3.84
C TYR A 127 15.33 2.23 5.26
N ASN A 128 14.83 2.98 6.24
CA ASN A 128 14.96 2.62 7.64
C ASN A 128 14.06 1.43 8.01
N SER A 129 14.25 0.84 9.18
CA SER A 129 13.55 -0.40 9.57
C SER A 129 12.05 -0.21 9.76
N VAL A 130 11.62 0.98 10.20
CA VAL A 130 10.18 1.34 10.28
C VAL A 130 9.57 1.42 8.88
N GLN A 131 10.24 2.06 7.92
CA GLN A 131 9.75 2.12 6.53
C GLN A 131 9.66 0.72 5.91
N ARG A 132 10.65 -0.15 6.14
CA ARG A 132 10.63 -1.55 5.67
C ARG A 132 9.44 -2.30 6.24
N LEU A 133 9.20 -2.18 7.55
CA LEU A 133 8.07 -2.80 8.23
C LEU A 133 6.74 -2.32 7.66
N LEU A 134 6.58 -1.01 7.47
CA LEU A 134 5.37 -0.42 6.90
C LEU A 134 5.13 -0.88 5.45
N TYR A 135 6.17 -0.97 4.61
CA TYR A 135 6.03 -1.44 3.24
C TYR A 135 5.69 -2.93 3.16
N VAL A 136 6.31 -3.76 3.99
CA VAL A 136 5.93 -5.18 4.07
C VAL A 136 4.50 -5.31 4.61
N GLY A 137 4.15 -4.54 5.63
CA GLY A 137 2.80 -4.53 6.21
C GLY A 137 1.71 -4.16 5.20
N VAL A 138 1.92 -3.11 4.40
CA VAL A 138 0.92 -2.71 3.40
C VAL A 138 0.81 -3.71 2.25
N ILE A 139 1.91 -4.38 1.86
CA ILE A 139 1.86 -5.47 0.87
C ILE A 139 1.03 -6.64 1.41
N LEU A 140 1.25 -7.03 2.67
CA LEU A 140 0.46 -8.09 3.32
C LEU A 140 -1.02 -7.69 3.45
N ALA A 141 -1.29 -6.46 3.86
CA ALA A 141 -2.66 -5.94 3.89
C ALA A 141 -3.31 -5.96 2.50
N GLY A 142 -2.54 -5.65 1.44
CA GLY A 142 -2.97 -5.76 0.04
C GLY A 142 -3.33 -7.19 -0.35
N VAL A 143 -2.58 -8.18 0.07
CA VAL A 143 -2.91 -9.61 -0.15
C VAL A 143 -4.19 -9.97 0.62
N VAL A 144 -4.28 -9.61 1.89
CA VAL A 144 -5.45 -9.92 2.74
C VAL A 144 -6.72 -9.27 2.18
N ILE A 145 -6.66 -8.00 1.73
CA ILE A 145 -7.85 -7.31 1.21
C ILE A 145 -8.34 -7.93 -0.10
N VAL A 146 -7.44 -8.38 -0.98
CA VAL A 146 -7.80 -9.07 -2.21
C VAL A 146 -8.45 -10.43 -1.90
N LEU A 147 -7.83 -11.24 -1.05
CA LEU A 147 -8.35 -12.57 -0.70
C LEU A 147 -9.70 -12.48 0.03
N SER A 148 -9.83 -11.59 1.02
CA SER A 148 -11.10 -11.38 1.71
C SER A 148 -12.18 -10.81 0.79
N GLY A 149 -11.81 -9.93 -0.13
CA GLY A 149 -12.71 -9.42 -1.17
C GLY A 149 -13.24 -10.51 -2.10
N LEU A 150 -12.39 -11.44 -2.52
CA LEU A 150 -12.78 -12.61 -3.31
C LEU A 150 -13.73 -13.54 -2.52
N ALA A 151 -13.47 -13.75 -1.24
CA ALA A 151 -14.34 -14.53 -0.35
C ALA A 151 -15.73 -13.90 -0.21
N ILE A 152 -15.83 -12.57 -0.15
CA ILE A 152 -17.10 -11.83 -0.11
C ILE A 152 -17.80 -11.87 -1.46
N TRP A 153 -17.07 -11.71 -2.57
CA TRP A 153 -17.65 -11.62 -3.91
C TRP A 153 -18.19 -12.96 -4.41
N LYS A 154 -17.48 -14.06 -4.13
CA LYS A 154 -17.81 -15.40 -4.62
C LYS A 154 -17.81 -16.44 -3.50
N PRO A 155 -18.63 -16.28 -2.45
CA PRO A 155 -18.57 -17.11 -1.26
C PRO A 155 -18.88 -18.59 -1.52
N ILE A 156 -19.73 -18.90 -2.52
CA ILE A 156 -20.11 -20.27 -2.89
C ILE A 156 -19.04 -20.90 -3.79
N GLN A 157 -18.54 -20.16 -4.79
CA GLN A 157 -17.51 -20.66 -5.71
C GLN A 157 -16.13 -20.79 -5.04
N LEU A 158 -15.87 -19.98 -4.03
CA LEU A 158 -14.62 -19.94 -3.27
C LEU A 158 -14.89 -20.29 -1.79
N GLN A 159 -15.68 -21.33 -1.55
CA GLN A 159 -16.10 -21.72 -0.21
C GLN A 159 -14.92 -22.02 0.72
N GLU A 160 -13.86 -22.65 0.21
CA GLU A 160 -12.65 -22.94 0.99
C GLU A 160 -11.97 -21.63 1.46
N LEU A 161 -11.86 -20.66 0.56
CA LEU A 161 -11.31 -19.34 0.90
C LEU A 161 -12.20 -18.61 1.92
N THR A 162 -13.52 -18.70 1.74
CA THR A 162 -14.48 -18.12 2.68
C THR A 162 -14.39 -18.78 4.06
N ALA A 163 -14.19 -20.11 4.10
CA ALA A 163 -13.98 -20.86 5.34
C ALA A 163 -12.68 -20.46 6.05
N VAL A 164 -11.60 -20.20 5.32
CA VAL A 164 -10.32 -19.71 5.90
C VAL A 164 -10.52 -18.41 6.68
N PHE A 165 -11.41 -17.52 6.22
CA PHE A 165 -11.76 -16.29 6.95
C PHE A 165 -12.80 -16.48 8.05
N GLY A 166 -13.33 -17.68 8.26
CA GLY A 166 -14.36 -17.96 9.26
C GLY A 166 -15.80 -17.69 8.78
N GLY A 167 -16.01 -17.70 7.45
CA GLY A 167 -17.31 -17.47 6.83
C GLY A 167 -17.47 -16.07 6.23
N TYR A 168 -18.63 -15.85 5.60
CA TYR A 168 -18.93 -14.61 4.88
C TYR A 168 -18.86 -13.36 5.75
N ASP A 169 -19.50 -13.38 6.92
CA ASP A 169 -19.53 -12.22 7.81
C ASP A 169 -18.14 -11.90 8.37
N ALA A 170 -17.38 -12.92 8.78
CA ALA A 170 -16.01 -12.73 9.25
C ALA A 170 -15.10 -12.19 8.14
N ALA A 171 -15.26 -12.65 6.90
CA ALA A 171 -14.54 -12.11 5.74
C ALA A 171 -14.83 -10.60 5.53
N ARG A 172 -16.06 -10.13 5.78
CA ARG A 172 -16.41 -8.70 5.72
C ARG A 172 -15.66 -7.87 6.78
N TYR A 173 -15.56 -8.37 8.01
CA TYR A 173 -14.78 -7.71 9.07
C TYR A 173 -13.29 -7.67 8.69
N VAL A 174 -12.72 -8.78 8.23
CA VAL A 174 -11.32 -8.84 7.79
C VAL A 174 -11.05 -7.86 6.66
N HIS A 175 -11.93 -7.80 5.66
CA HIS A 175 -11.84 -6.85 4.54
C HIS A 175 -11.90 -5.40 5.02
N PHE A 176 -12.82 -5.08 5.92
CA PHE A 176 -12.93 -3.75 6.51
C PHE A 176 -11.66 -3.33 7.27
N PHE A 177 -11.12 -4.20 8.13
CA PHE A 177 -9.90 -3.89 8.88
C PHE A 177 -8.66 -3.81 7.99
N ALA A 178 -8.56 -4.65 6.96
CA ALA A 178 -7.51 -4.53 5.95
C ALA A 178 -7.61 -3.20 5.20
N MET A 179 -8.80 -2.78 4.79
CA MET A 179 -9.06 -1.47 4.21
C MET A 179 -8.65 -0.33 5.16
N ALA A 180 -9.08 -0.38 6.43
CA ALA A 180 -8.73 0.63 7.43
C ALA A 180 -7.20 0.73 7.63
N THR A 181 -6.50 -0.41 7.63
CA THR A 181 -5.03 -0.46 7.69
C THR A 181 -4.40 0.23 6.47
N ILE A 182 -4.90 -0.03 5.26
CA ILE A 182 -4.42 0.61 4.03
C ILE A 182 -4.69 2.12 4.05
N VAL A 183 -5.87 2.55 4.49
CA VAL A 183 -6.22 3.99 4.62
C VAL A 183 -5.31 4.68 5.64
N GLY A 184 -5.07 4.06 6.79
CA GLY A 184 -4.14 4.57 7.81
C GLY A 184 -2.70 4.68 7.27
N PHE A 185 -2.23 3.65 6.58
CA PHE A 185 -0.94 3.69 5.90
C PHE A 185 -0.88 4.82 4.85
N LEU A 186 -1.91 4.96 4.02
CA LEU A 186 -2.00 6.00 2.99
C LEU A 186 -1.92 7.40 3.59
N ALA A 187 -2.63 7.65 4.69
CA ALA A 187 -2.61 8.95 5.38
C ALA A 187 -1.20 9.30 5.87
N VAL A 188 -0.53 8.36 6.55
CA VAL A 188 0.86 8.53 7.01
C VAL A 188 1.82 8.68 5.83
N HIS A 189 1.67 7.84 4.79
CA HIS A 189 2.53 7.88 3.60
C HIS A 189 2.46 9.22 2.87
N VAL A 190 1.25 9.73 2.62
CA VAL A 190 1.05 11.02 1.95
C VAL A 190 1.61 12.16 2.79
N LEU A 191 1.35 12.15 4.11
CA LEU A 191 1.89 13.15 5.03
C LEU A 191 3.43 13.18 4.98
N LEU A 192 4.09 12.03 5.06
CA LEU A 192 5.55 11.94 4.99
C LEU A 192 6.09 12.35 3.62
N ALA A 193 5.39 12.01 2.53
CA ALA A 193 5.80 12.43 1.18
C ALA A 193 5.71 13.97 1.00
N LEU A 194 4.76 14.64 1.66
CA LEU A 194 4.65 16.09 1.66
C LEU A 194 5.72 16.77 2.52
N ILE A 195 6.07 16.17 3.67
CA ILE A 195 7.15 16.67 4.55
C ILE A 195 8.53 16.49 3.90
N VAL A 196 8.72 15.44 3.08
CA VAL A 196 9.99 15.15 2.40
C VAL A 196 9.81 15.22 0.86
N PRO A 197 9.76 16.43 0.26
CA PRO A 197 9.44 16.60 -1.17
C PRO A 197 10.43 15.92 -2.11
N LYS A 198 11.67 15.67 -1.67
CA LYS A 198 12.69 14.90 -2.42
C LYS A 198 12.21 13.47 -2.72
N SER A 199 11.48 12.84 -1.79
CA SER A 199 10.91 11.50 -1.96
C SER A 199 9.83 11.50 -3.06
N LEU A 200 8.93 12.48 -3.06
CA LEU A 200 7.92 12.65 -4.11
C LEU A 200 8.57 12.88 -5.47
N LYS A 201 9.58 13.77 -5.56
CA LYS A 201 10.34 14.01 -6.79
C LYS A 201 10.97 12.72 -7.31
N ALA A 202 11.60 11.93 -6.45
CA ALA A 202 12.20 10.64 -6.82
C ALA A 202 11.16 9.64 -7.35
N MET A 203 9.93 9.64 -6.80
CA MET A 203 8.85 8.78 -7.27
C MET A 203 8.26 9.23 -8.62
N VAL A 204 8.38 10.51 -8.98
CA VAL A 204 7.95 11.04 -10.30
C VAL A 204 9.06 10.90 -11.33
N THR A 205 10.29 11.34 -11.02
CA THR A 205 11.39 11.44 -11.98
C THR A 205 12.32 10.22 -12.00
N GLY A 206 12.36 9.45 -10.91
CA GLY A 206 13.27 8.33 -10.69
C GLY A 206 14.59 8.72 -10.02
N ARG A 207 14.79 10.02 -9.75
CA ARG A 207 16.06 10.60 -9.27
C ARG A 207 15.85 11.52 -8.09
#